data_4887f691ae508171c3ac7d64ad348eb4
#
_entry.id   4887f691ae508171c3ac7d64ad348eb4
#
_cell.length_a   1.000
_cell.length_b   1.000
_cell.length_c   1.000
_cell.angle_alpha   90.00
_cell.angle_beta   90.00
_cell.angle_gamma   90.00
#
_symmetry.space_group_name_H-M   'P 1'
#
loop_
_entity.id
_entity.type
_entity.pdbx_description
1 polymer ?
#
loop_
_entity_poly.entity_id
_entity_poly.type
_entity_poly.pdbx_seq_one_letter_code
_entity_poly.pdbx_strand_id
1 'polypeptide(L)'
;FNKSIIIRKYIDTKAANSIIKKINTSGEKMLQIGQIAEVRITDVNHMGKGVGKINDFVVFIDNTISGDYVQIQIFDIKKNYAEGKLIKIIEKSTDRIESPCSFYHQCGGCQLMHMSYEQQLIYKKNRVINELRRAGVNLEGINIYDTIGMDTPFRYRNKTAFFTAQKDKTIIMGPYEQGTYNTVNISNCLLQSEAADKAFGVIRKAIAKYNIAAYDKKTGNGF
;
A
#
# COMPACT_ATOMS: atom_id res chain seq x y z
N PHE A 1 -26.09 14.95 -21.11
CA PHE A 1 -26.26 13.70 -21.89
C PHE A 1 -25.42 12.59 -21.27
N ASN A 2 -26.10 11.57 -20.86
CA ASN A 2 -25.81 10.34 -20.14
C ASN A 2 -24.41 9.69 -20.35
N LYS A 3 -23.57 9.72 -19.29
CA LYS A 3 -22.37 8.85 -19.14
C LYS A 3 -22.67 7.49 -18.49
N SER A 4 -23.94 7.11 -18.32
CA SER A 4 -24.37 5.88 -17.60
C SER A 4 -24.52 4.62 -18.48
N ILE A 5 -24.20 4.68 -19.76
CA ILE A 5 -24.54 3.57 -20.70
C ILE A 5 -23.33 2.72 -21.13
N ILE A 6 -22.07 3.12 -20.83
CA ILE A 6 -20.89 2.40 -21.36
C ILE A 6 -20.35 1.28 -20.44
N ILE A 7 -20.80 1.18 -19.19
CA ILE A 7 -20.29 0.15 -18.25
C ILE A 7 -21.09 -1.17 -18.30
N ARG A 8 -22.22 -1.22 -19.02
CA ARG A 8 -23.09 -2.43 -19.05
C ARG A 8 -22.73 -3.49 -20.13
N LYS A 9 -21.66 -3.33 -20.91
CA LYS A 9 -21.45 -4.20 -22.08
C LYS A 9 -20.28 -5.19 -22.01
N TYR A 10 -19.62 -5.35 -20.83
CA TYR A 10 -18.47 -6.27 -20.69
C TYR A 10 -18.47 -7.13 -19.41
N ILE A 11 -19.62 -7.42 -18.84
CA ILE A 11 -19.71 -8.45 -17.80
C ILE A 11 -20.63 -9.54 -18.36
N ASP A 12 -20.00 -10.66 -18.75
CA ASP A 12 -20.72 -11.88 -19.04
C ASP A 12 -21.50 -12.31 -17.79
N THR A 13 -22.81 -12.10 -17.81
CA THR A 13 -23.72 -12.34 -16.68
C THR A 13 -23.74 -13.82 -16.25
N LYS A 14 -23.28 -14.75 -17.09
CA LYS A 14 -23.14 -16.18 -16.73
C LYS A 14 -21.89 -16.44 -15.87
N ALA A 15 -20.77 -15.76 -16.14
CA ALA A 15 -19.57 -15.88 -15.31
C ALA A 15 -19.76 -15.20 -13.95
N ALA A 16 -20.39 -14.01 -13.90
CA ALA A 16 -20.73 -13.34 -12.64
C ALA A 16 -21.70 -14.18 -11.77
N ASN A 17 -22.70 -14.82 -12.37
CA ASN A 17 -23.65 -15.68 -11.66
C ASN A 17 -23.05 -17.04 -11.23
N SER A 18 -21.98 -17.54 -11.86
CA SER A 18 -21.30 -18.77 -11.41
C SER A 18 -20.40 -18.53 -10.20
N ILE A 19 -19.92 -17.29 -10.01
CA ILE A 19 -19.15 -16.89 -8.82
C ILE A 19 -20.08 -16.64 -7.62
N ILE A 20 -21.33 -16.25 -7.87
CA ILE A 20 -22.35 -15.98 -6.84
C ILE A 20 -22.93 -17.27 -6.22
N LYS A 21 -22.74 -18.45 -6.86
CA LYS A 21 -23.32 -19.75 -6.43
C LYS A 21 -22.34 -20.69 -5.74
N LYS A 22 -21.53 -20.25 -4.77
CA LYS A 22 -20.99 -21.12 -3.73
C LYS A 22 -21.53 -20.70 -2.37
N ILE A 23 -22.75 -21.14 -2.13
CA ILE A 23 -23.45 -21.05 -0.85
C ILE A 23 -22.71 -21.96 0.14
N ASN A 24 -22.18 -21.36 1.21
CA ASN A 24 -21.92 -22.10 2.42
C ASN A 24 -23.26 -22.42 3.10
N THR A 25 -23.44 -23.66 3.53
CA THR A 25 -24.63 -24.22 4.18
C THR A 25 -24.94 -23.67 5.58
N SER A 26 -24.29 -22.59 5.98
CA SER A 26 -24.51 -21.87 7.25
C SER A 26 -25.02 -20.47 6.97
N GLY A 27 -26.26 -20.25 6.62
CA GLY A 27 -27.04 -18.99 6.57
C GLY A 27 -26.37 -17.61 6.73
N GLU A 28 -25.05 -17.50 6.60
CA GLU A 28 -24.28 -16.30 6.78
C GLU A 28 -24.23 -15.46 5.51
N LYS A 29 -24.49 -14.18 5.66
CA LYS A 29 -24.50 -13.20 4.57
C LYS A 29 -23.14 -13.16 3.89
N MET A 30 -23.05 -13.66 2.65
CA MET A 30 -21.81 -13.58 1.86
C MET A 30 -21.39 -12.15 1.63
N LEU A 31 -20.08 -11.88 1.71
CA LEU A 31 -19.48 -10.61 1.35
C LEU A 31 -19.79 -10.25 -0.11
N GLN A 32 -20.06 -8.97 -0.37
CA GLN A 32 -20.37 -8.46 -1.70
C GLN A 32 -19.43 -7.30 -2.07
N ILE A 33 -19.05 -7.24 -3.35
CA ILE A 33 -18.33 -6.08 -3.89
C ILE A 33 -19.21 -4.84 -3.74
N GLY A 34 -18.61 -3.73 -3.26
CA GLY A 34 -19.33 -2.49 -2.94
C GLY A 34 -19.91 -2.45 -1.53
N GLN A 35 -19.93 -3.58 -0.81
CA GLN A 35 -20.40 -3.62 0.58
C GLN A 35 -19.54 -2.72 1.46
N ILE A 36 -20.20 -1.91 2.29
CA ILE A 36 -19.57 -1.13 3.37
C ILE A 36 -19.64 -1.96 4.65
N ALA A 37 -18.52 -2.04 5.36
CA ALA A 37 -18.42 -2.76 6.62
C ALA A 37 -17.45 -2.06 7.57
N GLU A 38 -17.62 -2.32 8.87
CA GLU A 38 -16.69 -1.89 9.90
C GLU A 38 -15.84 -3.06 10.35
N VAL A 39 -14.54 -2.82 10.50
CA VAL A 39 -13.57 -3.88 10.75
C VAL A 39 -12.55 -3.43 11.80
N ARG A 40 -12.28 -4.27 12.79
CA ARG A 40 -11.14 -4.14 13.69
C ARG A 40 -9.90 -4.76 13.03
N ILE A 41 -8.84 -4.00 12.94
CA ILE A 41 -7.56 -4.47 12.40
C ILE A 41 -6.81 -5.17 13.53
N THR A 42 -6.46 -6.42 13.32
CA THR A 42 -5.82 -7.28 14.33
C THR A 42 -4.35 -7.56 14.04
N ASP A 43 -3.91 -7.39 12.78
CA ASP A 43 -2.54 -7.66 12.37
C ASP A 43 -2.18 -6.81 11.13
N VAL A 44 -0.94 -6.88 10.69
CA VAL A 44 -0.43 -6.31 9.44
C VAL A 44 0.30 -7.39 8.66
N ASN A 45 -0.06 -7.57 7.39
CA ASN A 45 0.56 -8.58 6.54
C ASN A 45 1.94 -8.12 5.99
N HIS A 46 2.62 -9.00 5.26
CA HIS A 46 3.96 -8.75 4.68
C HIS A 46 4.01 -7.60 3.66
N MET A 47 2.90 -7.21 3.12
CA MET A 47 2.81 -6.08 2.19
C MET A 47 2.51 -4.76 2.90
N GLY A 48 2.40 -4.77 4.24
CA GLY A 48 2.03 -3.58 5.02
C GLY A 48 0.54 -3.28 5.02
N LYS A 49 -0.31 -4.22 4.56
CA LYS A 49 -1.77 -4.06 4.63
C LYS A 49 -2.27 -4.56 5.97
N GLY A 50 -3.18 -3.81 6.61
CA GLY A 50 -3.87 -4.27 7.79
C GLY A 50 -4.73 -5.50 7.49
N VAL A 51 -4.84 -6.36 8.49
CA VAL A 51 -5.59 -7.61 8.45
C VAL A 51 -6.75 -7.52 9.42
N GLY A 52 -7.95 -7.71 8.93
CA GLY A 52 -9.16 -7.83 9.74
C GLY A 52 -10.03 -8.98 9.28
N LYS A 53 -11.18 -9.17 9.92
CA LYS A 53 -12.15 -10.20 9.55
C LYS A 53 -13.56 -9.63 9.51
N ILE A 54 -14.36 -10.10 8.57
CA ILE A 54 -15.80 -9.91 8.49
C ILE A 54 -16.42 -11.30 8.44
N ASN A 55 -17.20 -11.70 9.46
CA ASN A 55 -17.78 -13.05 9.56
C ASN A 55 -16.72 -14.14 9.29
N ASP A 56 -15.60 -14.09 10.00
CA ASP A 56 -14.44 -14.97 9.86
C ASP A 56 -13.70 -14.93 8.51
N PHE A 57 -14.21 -14.18 7.55
CA PHE A 57 -13.54 -14.02 6.26
C PHE A 57 -12.48 -12.93 6.34
N VAL A 58 -11.25 -13.25 5.95
CA VAL A 58 -10.10 -12.34 6.04
C VAL A 58 -10.25 -11.19 5.04
N VAL A 59 -9.99 -9.96 5.51
CA VAL A 59 -9.96 -8.77 4.65
C VAL A 59 -8.63 -8.05 4.83
N PHE A 60 -8.00 -7.67 3.71
CA PHE A 60 -6.79 -6.83 3.69
C PHE A 60 -7.15 -5.40 3.34
N ILE A 61 -6.59 -4.44 4.09
CA ILE A 61 -6.90 -3.02 3.94
C ILE A 61 -5.60 -2.21 3.92
N ASP A 62 -5.37 -1.45 2.86
CA ASP A 62 -4.23 -0.54 2.79
C ASP A 62 -4.37 0.61 3.80
N ASN A 63 -3.23 1.16 4.22
CA ASN A 63 -3.15 2.32 5.13
C ASN A 63 -3.80 2.11 6.51
N THR A 64 -3.83 0.87 7.00
CA THR A 64 -4.33 0.52 8.33
C THR A 64 -3.28 -0.27 9.12
N ILE A 65 -3.32 -0.15 10.44
CA ILE A 65 -2.44 -0.87 11.37
C ILE A 65 -3.23 -1.61 12.44
N SER A 66 -2.60 -2.56 13.09
CA SER A 66 -3.20 -3.29 14.22
C SER A 66 -3.71 -2.31 15.29
N GLY A 67 -4.91 -2.56 15.79
CA GLY A 67 -5.60 -1.70 16.76
C GLY A 67 -6.55 -0.67 16.14
N ASP A 68 -6.43 -0.34 14.85
CA ASP A 68 -7.41 0.53 14.18
C ASP A 68 -8.79 -0.13 14.14
N TYR A 69 -9.85 0.68 14.30
CA TYR A 69 -11.21 0.33 13.94
C TYR A 69 -11.65 1.21 12.78
N VAL A 70 -12.02 0.59 11.67
CA VAL A 70 -12.16 1.29 10.38
C VAL A 70 -13.45 0.95 9.67
N GLN A 71 -13.96 1.88 8.89
CA GLN A 71 -14.99 1.64 7.90
C GLN A 71 -14.36 1.50 6.53
N ILE A 72 -14.71 0.43 5.84
CA ILE A 72 -14.16 0.06 4.54
C ILE A 72 -15.25 -0.21 3.52
N GLN A 73 -14.89 -0.18 2.24
CA GLN A 73 -15.70 -0.70 1.14
C GLN A 73 -14.98 -1.87 0.48
N ILE A 74 -15.63 -3.02 0.39
CA ILE A 74 -15.11 -4.19 -0.32
C ILE A 74 -15.03 -3.87 -1.82
N PHE A 75 -13.85 -4.03 -2.42
CA PHE A 75 -13.66 -3.78 -3.85
C PHE A 75 -13.21 -5.00 -4.63
N ASP A 76 -12.67 -6.02 -3.95
CA ASP A 76 -12.29 -7.28 -4.57
C ASP A 76 -12.50 -8.45 -3.60
N ILE A 77 -12.94 -9.61 -4.13
CA ILE A 77 -13.17 -10.83 -3.36
C ILE A 77 -12.46 -11.97 -4.06
N LYS A 78 -11.52 -12.60 -3.38
CA LYS A 78 -10.80 -13.78 -3.80
C LYS A 78 -11.36 -15.04 -3.11
N LYS A 79 -10.82 -16.21 -3.43
CA LYS A 79 -11.28 -17.49 -2.85
C LYS A 79 -11.21 -17.53 -1.31
N ASN A 80 -10.13 -16.94 -0.72
CA ASN A 80 -9.81 -17.08 0.70
C ASN A 80 -9.72 -15.75 1.45
N TYR A 81 -9.86 -14.62 0.76
CA TYR A 81 -9.77 -13.28 1.35
C TYR A 81 -10.48 -12.25 0.48
N ALA A 82 -10.76 -11.09 1.04
CA ALA A 82 -11.21 -9.92 0.31
C ALA A 82 -10.21 -8.76 0.45
N GLU A 83 -10.34 -7.77 -0.41
CA GLU A 83 -9.63 -6.50 -0.30
C GLU A 83 -10.65 -5.37 -0.06
N GLY A 84 -10.36 -4.55 0.95
CA GLY A 84 -11.16 -3.41 1.36
C GLY A 84 -10.44 -2.09 1.13
N LYS A 85 -11.14 -1.12 0.58
CA LYS A 85 -10.69 0.26 0.50
C LYS A 85 -11.07 0.99 1.78
N LEU A 86 -10.12 1.62 2.46
CA LEU A 86 -10.36 2.44 3.63
C LEU A 86 -11.25 3.65 3.26
N ILE A 87 -12.38 3.81 3.95
CA ILE A 87 -13.25 4.98 3.84
C ILE A 87 -12.88 5.99 4.95
N LYS A 88 -12.87 5.52 6.20
CA LYS A 88 -12.48 6.34 7.36
C LYS A 88 -11.97 5.46 8.49
N ILE A 89 -11.17 6.07 9.35
CA ILE A 89 -10.77 5.47 10.63
C ILE A 89 -11.78 5.96 11.66
N ILE A 90 -12.43 5.03 12.35
CA ILE A 90 -13.43 5.30 13.39
C ILE A 90 -12.71 5.51 14.72
N GLU A 91 -11.80 4.57 15.05
CA GLU A 91 -10.91 4.66 16.21
C GLU A 91 -9.48 4.42 15.77
N LYS A 92 -8.58 5.33 16.11
CA LYS A 92 -7.15 5.18 15.80
C LYS A 92 -6.49 4.25 16.81
N SER A 93 -5.60 3.38 16.33
CA SER A 93 -4.63 2.69 17.18
C SER A 93 -3.75 3.69 17.92
N THR A 94 -3.33 3.37 19.14
CA THR A 94 -2.34 4.15 19.89
C THR A 94 -0.99 4.23 19.20
N ASP A 95 -0.68 3.25 18.37
CA ASP A 95 0.57 3.15 17.61
C ASP A 95 0.52 3.88 16.25
N ARG A 96 -0.63 4.48 15.93
CA ARG A 96 -0.79 5.27 14.71
C ARG A 96 -0.24 6.67 14.90
N ILE A 97 0.60 7.09 13.95
CA ILE A 97 1.13 8.44 13.87
C ILE A 97 0.75 9.10 12.53
N GLU A 98 0.78 10.42 12.49
CA GLU A 98 0.79 11.13 11.20
C GLU A 98 2.13 10.88 10.50
N SER A 99 2.06 10.50 9.22
CA SER A 99 3.29 10.28 8.45
C SER A 99 4.09 11.58 8.33
N PRO A 100 5.38 11.59 8.66
CA PRO A 100 6.23 12.77 8.48
C PRO A 100 6.49 13.10 7.01
N CYS A 101 6.15 12.21 6.08
CA CYS A 101 6.31 12.41 4.64
C CYS A 101 5.03 12.94 4.01
N SER A 102 5.05 14.15 3.48
CA SER A 102 3.90 14.77 2.80
C SER A 102 3.44 14.01 1.54
N PHE A 103 4.29 13.17 0.96
CA PHE A 103 3.96 12.36 -0.21
C PHE A 103 3.48 10.94 0.13
N TYR A 104 3.37 10.59 1.42
CA TYR A 104 3.13 9.22 1.86
C TYR A 104 1.88 8.60 1.25
N HIS A 105 0.78 9.34 1.17
CA HIS A 105 -0.51 8.83 0.66
C HIS A 105 -0.56 8.67 -0.87
N GLN A 106 0.45 9.15 -1.59
CA GLN A 106 0.54 9.07 -3.05
C GLN A 106 1.68 8.15 -3.48
N CYS A 107 2.80 8.24 -2.78
CA CYS A 107 4.04 7.53 -3.11
C CYS A 107 3.98 6.06 -2.71
N GLY A 108 4.25 5.16 -3.65
CA GLY A 108 4.32 3.70 -3.39
C GLY A 108 5.60 3.22 -2.69
N GLY A 109 6.51 4.14 -2.31
CA GLY A 109 7.82 3.78 -1.76
C GLY A 109 7.82 3.34 -0.30
N CYS A 110 6.77 3.63 0.48
CA CYS A 110 6.68 3.34 1.91
C CYS A 110 5.31 2.78 2.26
N GLN A 111 5.28 1.75 3.11
CA GLN A 111 4.05 1.07 3.53
C GLN A 111 3.69 1.30 5.00
N LEU A 112 4.67 1.66 5.86
CA LEU A 112 4.50 1.67 7.32
C LEU A 112 4.75 3.03 7.99
N MET A 113 4.87 4.14 7.24
CA MET A 113 5.16 5.46 7.84
C MET A 113 4.05 6.04 8.72
N HIS A 114 2.87 5.45 8.70
CA HIS A 114 1.75 5.80 9.56
C HIS A 114 1.70 4.97 10.87
N MET A 115 2.74 4.13 11.09
CA MET A 115 2.95 3.34 12.30
C MET A 115 4.17 3.90 13.06
N SER A 116 4.10 4.00 14.39
CA SER A 116 5.24 4.40 15.22
C SER A 116 6.45 3.51 14.95
N TYR A 117 7.67 4.05 15.10
CA TYR A 117 8.87 3.28 14.78
C TYR A 117 9.05 2.11 15.76
N GLU A 118 8.72 2.29 17.01
CA GLU A 118 8.72 1.25 18.02
C GLU A 118 7.80 0.08 17.60
N GLN A 119 6.61 0.39 17.15
CA GLN A 119 5.67 -0.62 16.68
C GLN A 119 6.13 -1.29 15.37
N GLN A 120 6.85 -0.58 14.50
CA GLN A 120 7.46 -1.19 13.31
C GLN A 120 8.51 -2.24 13.70
N LEU A 121 9.28 -2.04 14.78
CA LEU A 121 10.27 -2.99 15.28
C LEU A 121 9.58 -4.24 15.85
N ILE A 122 8.52 -4.05 16.64
CA ILE A 122 7.69 -5.14 17.18
C ILE A 122 7.06 -5.94 16.04
N TYR A 123 6.47 -5.26 15.05
CA TYR A 123 5.90 -5.89 13.87
C TYR A 123 6.92 -6.75 13.12
N LYS A 124 8.15 -6.26 12.91
CA LYS A 124 9.22 -7.02 12.23
C LYS A 124 9.60 -8.28 13.00
N LYS A 125 9.75 -8.20 14.34
CA LYS A 125 10.00 -9.36 15.20
C LYS A 125 8.87 -10.39 15.09
N ASN A 126 7.62 -9.95 15.29
CA ASN A 126 6.45 -10.82 15.24
C ASN A 126 6.30 -11.49 13.86
N ARG A 127 6.67 -10.79 12.80
CA ARG A 127 6.66 -11.33 11.47
C ARG A 127 7.65 -12.49 11.32
N VAL A 128 8.88 -12.36 11.80
CA VAL A 128 9.86 -13.46 11.80
C VAL A 128 9.30 -14.67 12.57
N ILE A 129 8.76 -14.45 13.76
CA ILE A 129 8.15 -15.50 14.58
C ILE A 129 7.02 -16.22 13.81
N ASN A 130 6.13 -15.46 13.18
CA ASN A 130 4.99 -16.01 12.46
C ASN A 130 5.42 -16.80 11.21
N GLU A 131 6.42 -16.33 10.48
CA GLU A 131 6.94 -17.06 9.31
C GLU A 131 7.65 -18.36 9.72
N LEU A 132 8.43 -18.34 10.79
CA LEU A 132 9.06 -19.56 11.32
C LEU A 132 8.01 -20.60 11.76
N ARG A 133 6.96 -20.16 12.46
CA ARG A 133 5.84 -21.05 12.87
C ARG A 133 5.12 -21.63 11.65
N ARG A 134 4.86 -20.83 10.63
CA ARG A 134 4.23 -21.27 9.37
C ARG A 134 5.10 -22.28 8.62
N ALA A 135 6.42 -22.15 8.71
CA ALA A 135 7.36 -23.10 8.16
C ALA A 135 7.50 -24.38 8.99
N GLY A 136 6.75 -24.53 10.10
CA GLY A 136 6.77 -25.71 10.96
C GLY A 136 7.96 -25.76 11.92
N VAL A 137 8.67 -24.63 12.11
CA VAL A 137 9.80 -24.58 13.05
C VAL A 137 9.25 -24.56 14.48
N ASN A 138 9.69 -25.50 15.31
CA ASN A 138 9.48 -25.45 16.75
C ASN A 138 10.35 -24.36 17.35
N LEU A 139 9.72 -23.38 18.01
CA LEU A 139 10.40 -22.25 18.65
C LEU A 139 10.66 -22.45 20.13
N GLU A 140 10.34 -23.62 20.68
CA GLU A 140 10.60 -23.95 22.08
C GLU A 140 12.11 -23.94 22.36
N GLY A 141 12.54 -23.20 23.39
CA GLY A 141 13.95 -23.03 23.74
C GLY A 141 14.76 -22.12 22.81
N ILE A 142 14.14 -21.53 21.78
CA ILE A 142 14.82 -20.58 20.89
C ILE A 142 14.58 -19.14 21.38
N ASN A 143 15.68 -18.43 21.68
CA ASN A 143 15.61 -17.01 22.03
C ASN A 143 15.51 -16.18 20.73
N ILE A 144 14.39 -15.51 20.58
CA ILE A 144 14.21 -14.53 19.48
C ILE A 144 14.30 -13.13 20.10
N TYR A 145 15.43 -12.48 19.85
CA TYR A 145 15.69 -11.14 20.38
C TYR A 145 14.83 -10.07 19.69
N ASP A 146 14.79 -8.89 20.29
CA ASP A 146 14.13 -7.74 19.71
C ASP A 146 14.83 -7.28 18.43
N THR A 147 14.06 -6.68 17.54
CA THR A 147 14.61 -6.09 16.31
C THR A 147 15.53 -4.94 16.69
N ILE A 148 16.77 -4.98 16.22
CA ILE A 148 17.71 -3.87 16.40
C ILE A 148 17.23 -2.70 15.55
N GLY A 149 16.92 -1.59 16.21
CA GLY A 149 16.46 -0.36 15.58
C GLY A 149 17.59 0.59 15.23
N MET A 150 17.24 1.65 14.50
CA MET A 150 18.11 2.81 14.23
C MET A 150 17.71 3.96 15.19
N ASP A 151 18.64 4.75 15.61
CA ASP A 151 18.37 5.97 16.40
C ASP A 151 17.52 6.97 15.57
N THR A 152 17.83 7.07 14.27
CA THR A 152 17.07 7.90 13.33
C THR A 152 16.70 7.06 12.11
N PRO A 153 15.42 6.61 11.96
CA PRO A 153 15.02 5.70 10.89
C PRO A 153 14.77 6.42 9.55
N PHE A 154 15.55 7.44 9.27
CA PHE A 154 15.53 8.23 8.05
C PHE A 154 16.91 8.30 7.41
N ARG A 155 17.00 8.77 6.18
CA ARG A 155 18.25 9.04 5.47
C ARG A 155 19.16 7.81 5.26
N TYR A 156 18.65 6.60 5.45
CA TYR A 156 19.44 5.35 5.38
C TYR A 156 19.54 4.76 3.98
N ARG A 157 18.66 5.18 3.05
CA ARG A 157 18.61 4.59 1.70
C ARG A 157 19.70 5.20 0.83
N ASN A 158 20.61 4.34 0.32
CA ASN A 158 21.71 4.75 -0.57
C ASN A 158 21.44 4.46 -2.05
N LYS A 159 20.35 3.75 -2.38
CA LYS A 159 19.91 3.51 -3.75
C LYS A 159 18.43 3.88 -3.88
N THR A 160 18.14 4.81 -4.77
CA THR A 160 16.78 5.20 -5.14
C THR A 160 16.64 5.22 -6.66
N ALA A 161 15.46 4.89 -7.16
CA ALA A 161 15.12 5.03 -8.56
C ALA A 161 13.92 5.98 -8.66
N PHE A 162 14.07 7.01 -9.47
CA PHE A 162 13.00 7.93 -9.82
C PHE A 162 12.73 7.83 -11.32
N PHE A 163 11.48 8.05 -11.66
CA PHE A 163 10.98 8.00 -13.02
C PHE A 163 10.59 9.39 -13.46
N THR A 164 10.74 9.67 -14.74
CA THR A 164 10.23 10.89 -15.36
C THR A 164 8.91 10.59 -16.06
N ALA A 165 8.00 11.56 -16.05
CA ALA A 165 6.78 11.50 -16.83
C ALA A 165 6.39 12.89 -17.31
N GLN A 166 5.73 12.95 -18.48
CA GLN A 166 5.12 14.18 -18.98
C GLN A 166 3.74 14.33 -18.32
N LYS A 167 3.54 15.47 -17.66
CA LYS A 167 2.21 15.86 -17.16
C LYS A 167 1.91 17.26 -17.70
N ASP A 168 0.91 17.34 -18.56
CA ASP A 168 0.62 18.55 -19.34
C ASP A 168 1.87 19.04 -20.10
N LYS A 169 2.34 20.25 -19.81
CA LYS A 169 3.57 20.83 -20.38
C LYS A 169 4.80 20.72 -19.48
N THR A 170 4.67 19.98 -18.35
CA THR A 170 5.72 19.91 -17.34
C THR A 170 6.25 18.49 -17.18
N ILE A 171 7.57 18.36 -17.02
CA ILE A 171 8.18 17.08 -16.63
C ILE A 171 8.07 16.93 -15.11
N ILE A 172 7.45 15.83 -14.66
CA ILE A 172 7.42 15.43 -13.27
C ILE A 172 8.42 14.31 -13.01
N MET A 173 8.94 14.23 -11.79
CA MET A 173 9.93 13.24 -11.39
C MET A 173 9.62 12.69 -10.01
N GLY A 174 9.78 11.39 -9.85
CA GLY A 174 9.63 10.71 -8.56
C GLY A 174 9.39 9.22 -8.70
N PRO A 175 9.04 8.55 -7.61
CA PRO A 175 8.66 7.15 -7.64
C PRO A 175 7.27 6.96 -8.24
N TYR A 176 6.88 5.72 -8.45
CA TYR A 176 5.50 5.40 -8.82
C TYR A 176 4.54 5.48 -7.63
N GLU A 177 3.30 5.80 -7.92
CA GLU A 177 2.16 5.59 -7.05
C GLU A 177 1.98 4.08 -6.79
N GLN A 178 1.51 3.72 -5.62
CA GLN A 178 1.36 2.32 -5.22
C GLN A 178 0.46 1.54 -6.20
N GLY A 179 0.98 0.42 -6.68
CA GLY A 179 0.26 -0.47 -7.60
C GLY A 179 0.05 0.07 -9.02
N THR A 180 0.69 1.18 -9.38
CA THR A 180 0.57 1.80 -10.71
C THR A 180 1.93 2.11 -11.32
N TYR A 181 1.92 2.62 -12.55
CA TYR A 181 3.07 3.23 -13.22
C TYR A 181 2.95 4.75 -13.32
N ASN A 182 2.06 5.36 -12.54
CA ASN A 182 1.92 6.80 -12.48
C ASN A 182 3.05 7.40 -11.64
N THR A 183 3.81 8.32 -12.20
CA THR A 183 4.89 9.00 -11.48
C THR A 183 4.31 10.01 -10.50
N VAL A 184 4.72 9.93 -9.23
CA VAL A 184 4.40 10.91 -8.19
C VAL A 184 5.46 11.99 -8.20
N ASN A 185 5.05 13.24 -8.38
CA ASN A 185 5.99 14.36 -8.38
C ASN A 185 6.40 14.72 -6.95
N ILE A 186 7.58 14.28 -6.52
CA ILE A 186 8.11 14.58 -5.18
C ILE A 186 9.25 15.60 -5.26
N SER A 187 9.43 16.40 -4.22
CA SER A 187 10.55 17.35 -4.11
C SER A 187 11.74 16.78 -3.35
N ASN A 188 11.48 15.87 -2.42
CA ASN A 188 12.48 15.21 -1.57
C ASN A 188 11.97 13.87 -1.07
N CYS A 189 12.88 13.04 -0.54
CA CYS A 189 12.52 11.76 0.07
C CYS A 189 13.21 11.64 1.44
N LEU A 190 12.44 11.44 2.51
CA LEU A 190 12.99 11.32 3.86
C LEU A 190 13.89 10.09 4.05
N LEU A 191 13.78 9.08 3.18
CA LEU A 191 14.57 7.85 3.30
C LEU A 191 15.91 7.92 2.58
N GLN A 192 16.06 8.71 1.50
CA GLN A 192 17.32 8.84 0.79
C GLN A 192 18.24 9.88 1.46
N SER A 193 19.54 9.80 1.20
CA SER A 193 20.50 10.75 1.71
C SER A 193 20.21 12.18 1.23
N GLU A 194 20.63 13.18 2.00
CA GLU A 194 20.48 14.59 1.59
C GLU A 194 21.26 14.90 0.32
N ALA A 195 22.41 14.24 0.11
CA ALA A 195 23.18 14.39 -1.11
C ALA A 195 22.38 13.92 -2.32
N ALA A 196 21.62 12.80 -2.18
CA ALA A 196 20.74 12.33 -3.23
C ALA A 196 19.56 13.28 -3.51
N ASP A 197 18.96 13.90 -2.45
CA ASP A 197 17.95 14.95 -2.63
C ASP A 197 18.51 16.16 -3.39
N LYS A 198 19.73 16.60 -3.07
CA LYS A 198 20.40 17.69 -3.79
C LYS A 198 20.67 17.35 -5.25
N ALA A 199 21.22 16.16 -5.52
CA ALA A 199 21.46 15.69 -6.89
C ALA A 199 20.16 15.60 -7.70
N PHE A 200 19.09 15.07 -7.09
CA PHE A 200 17.76 15.02 -7.69
C PHE A 200 17.22 16.41 -8.05
N GLY A 201 17.41 17.40 -7.17
CA GLY A 201 17.05 18.79 -7.45
C GLY A 201 17.83 19.42 -8.61
N VAL A 202 19.13 19.10 -8.75
CA VAL A 202 19.98 19.56 -9.87
C VAL A 202 19.52 18.93 -11.18
N ILE A 203 19.28 17.62 -11.19
CA ILE A 203 18.80 16.89 -12.38
C ILE A 203 17.45 17.46 -12.86
N ARG A 204 16.53 17.70 -11.93
CA ARG A 204 15.22 18.30 -12.24
C ARG A 204 15.37 19.67 -12.94
N LYS A 205 16.25 20.53 -12.39
CA LYS A 205 16.54 21.84 -12.99
C LYS A 205 17.17 21.71 -14.38
N ALA A 206 18.07 20.74 -14.58
CA ALA A 206 18.71 20.51 -15.88
C ALA A 206 17.67 20.00 -16.91
N ILE A 207 16.81 19.06 -16.55
CA ILE A 207 15.72 18.58 -17.41
C ILE A 207 14.84 19.76 -17.88
N ALA A 208 14.44 20.64 -16.97
CA ALA A 208 13.62 21.81 -17.30
C ALA A 208 14.40 22.81 -18.19
N LYS A 209 15.66 23.10 -17.84
CA LYS A 209 16.51 24.08 -18.56
C LYS A 209 16.78 23.65 -20.00
N TYR A 210 17.03 22.37 -20.23
CA TYR A 210 17.41 21.85 -21.55
C TYR A 210 16.24 21.22 -22.31
N ASN A 211 15.00 21.36 -21.82
CA ASN A 211 13.79 20.79 -22.41
C ASN A 211 13.92 19.28 -22.72
N ILE A 212 14.55 18.53 -21.81
CA ILE A 212 14.74 17.08 -21.98
C ILE A 212 13.37 16.41 -21.82
N ALA A 213 12.93 15.68 -22.84
CA ALA A 213 11.64 14.99 -22.82
C ALA A 213 11.66 13.79 -21.86
N ALA A 214 10.53 13.52 -21.20
CA ALA A 214 10.36 12.27 -20.45
C ALA A 214 10.33 11.07 -21.41
N TYR A 215 10.79 9.92 -20.92
CA TYR A 215 10.80 8.69 -21.72
C TYR A 215 9.38 8.27 -22.12
N ASP A 216 9.19 8.08 -23.42
CA ASP A 216 7.97 7.54 -24.00
C ASP A 216 8.19 6.10 -24.47
N LYS A 217 7.50 5.15 -23.81
CA LYS A 217 7.59 3.71 -24.15
C LYS A 217 7.15 3.39 -25.59
N LYS A 218 6.28 4.19 -26.20
CA LYS A 218 5.75 3.94 -27.54
C LYS A 218 6.76 4.30 -28.63
N THR A 219 7.48 5.40 -28.41
CA THR A 219 8.44 5.91 -29.40
C THR A 219 9.88 5.51 -29.08
N GLY A 220 10.16 5.09 -27.84
CA GLY A 220 11.52 4.80 -27.35
C GLY A 220 12.36 6.07 -27.13
N ASN A 221 11.78 7.25 -27.24
CA ASN A 221 12.47 8.53 -27.10
C ASN A 221 12.32 9.10 -25.68
N GLY A 222 13.28 9.96 -25.29
CA GLY A 222 13.28 10.67 -24.00
C GLY A 222 14.25 10.07 -22.98
N PHE A 223 14.19 10.62 -21.74
CA PHE A 223 15.08 10.29 -20.62
C PHE A 223 14.28 9.74 -19.44
#